data_5a0dc62fe85f474254742533e5dd5a7c
#
_entry.id   5a0dc62fe85f474254742533e5dd5a7c
#
_cell.length_a   1.000
_cell.length_b   1.000
_cell.length_c   1.000
_cell.angle_alpha   90.00
_cell.angle_beta   90.00
_cell.angle_gamma   90.00
#
_symmetry.space_group_name_H-M   'P 1'
#
loop_
_entity.id
_entity.type
_entity.pdbx_description
1 polymer ?
#
loop_
_entity_poly.entity_id
_entity_poly.type
_entity_poly.pdbx_seq_one_letter_code
_entity_poly.pdbx_strand_id
1 'polypeptide(L)'
;GLDGSILKDYVKWLSDRVIKLRESEDYMPIFHIDVYGTIGVAFNQDIAKQADYLATLEEAAKPFHLRIEGPMDVEEREAQVEALSALTAELDRRGINVELVADEWCNTLEDIKLFADKKAGHVVQIKTPDLGGVNNIAEAVLYCNEKGIGSYVGGTCNETNRSAEVTTNIAMACGALQVLAKPGMGVDEG
;
A
#
# COMPACT_ATOMS: atom_id res chain seq x y z
N GLY A 1 17.16 12.88 3.80
CA GLY A 1 18.41 12.16 3.81
C GLY A 1 18.21 10.69 3.53
N LEU A 2 19.25 10.03 3.05
CA LEU A 2 19.22 8.58 2.76
C LEU A 2 19.18 7.70 4.02
N ASP A 3 19.05 8.31 5.20
CA ASP A 3 18.94 7.63 6.51
C ASP A 3 17.49 7.45 7.00
N GLY A 4 16.51 7.88 6.18
CA GLY A 4 15.10 7.78 6.53
C GLY A 4 14.58 8.82 7.53
N SER A 5 15.42 9.72 8.05
CA SER A 5 15.01 10.70 9.06
C SER A 5 13.87 11.60 8.59
N ILE A 6 13.92 12.09 7.34
CA ILE A 6 12.90 12.98 6.77
C ILE A 6 11.52 12.32 6.74
N LEU A 7 11.41 11.06 6.33
CA LEU A 7 10.13 10.36 6.29
C LEU A 7 9.59 10.15 7.71
N LYS A 8 10.45 9.77 8.66
CA LYS A 8 10.05 9.61 10.06
C LYS A 8 9.54 10.91 10.66
N ASP A 9 10.24 12.02 10.43
CA ASP A 9 9.84 13.34 10.91
C ASP A 9 8.50 13.76 10.26
N TYR A 10 8.31 13.46 8.97
CA TYR A 10 7.05 13.72 8.27
C TYR A 10 5.89 12.91 8.86
N VAL A 11 6.08 11.61 9.08
CA VAL A 11 5.05 10.74 9.71
C VAL A 11 4.67 11.26 11.09
N LYS A 12 5.65 11.64 11.90
CA LYS A 12 5.40 12.24 13.21
C LYS A 12 4.65 13.56 13.11
N TRP A 13 5.08 14.45 12.22
CA TRP A 13 4.39 15.71 11.98
C TRP A 13 2.93 15.49 11.53
N LEU A 14 2.69 14.51 10.64
CA LEU A 14 1.35 14.16 10.16
C LEU A 14 0.47 13.69 11.31
N SER A 15 0.97 12.79 12.14
CA SER A 15 0.26 12.30 13.33
C SER A 15 -0.12 13.45 14.26
N ASP A 16 0.84 14.31 14.62
CA ASP A 16 0.60 15.46 15.50
C ASP A 16 -0.41 16.43 14.87
N ARG A 17 -0.34 16.61 13.54
CA ARG A 17 -1.26 17.47 12.81
C ARG A 17 -2.69 16.95 12.82
N VAL A 18 -2.90 15.66 12.60
CA VAL A 18 -4.22 15.04 12.65
C VAL A 18 -4.78 15.08 14.07
N ILE A 19 -4.00 14.75 15.08
CA ILE A 19 -4.42 14.87 16.49
C ILE A 19 -4.90 16.28 16.82
N LYS A 20 -4.18 17.29 16.34
CA LYS A 20 -4.53 18.69 16.59
C LYS A 20 -5.80 19.16 15.87
N LEU A 21 -6.08 18.60 14.69
CA LEU A 21 -7.16 19.09 13.81
C LEU A 21 -8.43 18.24 13.84
N ARG A 22 -8.36 16.98 14.28
CA ARG A 22 -9.52 16.10 14.33
C ARG A 22 -10.56 16.65 15.30
N GLU A 23 -11.82 16.61 14.89
CA GLU A 23 -12.97 17.08 15.70
C GLU A 23 -13.36 16.07 16.80
N SER A 24 -13.00 14.80 16.62
CA SER A 24 -13.28 13.72 17.57
C SER A 24 -12.06 12.80 17.72
N GLU A 25 -11.87 12.25 18.91
CA GLU A 25 -10.87 11.20 19.15
C GLU A 25 -11.20 9.90 18.39
N ASP A 26 -12.47 9.68 18.03
CA ASP A 26 -12.89 8.54 17.24
C ASP A 26 -12.48 8.63 15.77
N TYR A 27 -12.08 9.82 15.30
CA TYR A 27 -11.52 9.96 13.96
C TYR A 27 -10.10 9.42 13.93
N MET A 28 -9.95 8.21 13.42
CA MET A 28 -8.70 7.45 13.37
C MET A 28 -8.35 7.06 11.92
N PRO A 29 -7.89 8.01 11.10
CA PRO A 29 -7.52 7.72 9.72
C PRO A 29 -6.32 6.78 9.68
N ILE A 30 -6.26 5.97 8.62
CA ILE A 30 -5.09 5.18 8.29
C ILE A 30 -4.17 6.04 7.43
N PHE A 31 -2.90 6.13 7.78
CA PHE A 31 -1.90 6.79 6.95
C PHE A 31 -1.40 5.81 5.89
N HIS A 32 -1.59 6.16 4.64
CA HIS A 32 -1.09 5.40 3.51
C HIS A 32 -0.06 6.25 2.76
N ILE A 33 1.19 5.82 2.75
CA ILE A 33 2.31 6.59 2.22
C ILE A 33 3.05 5.74 1.19
N ASP A 34 3.09 6.21 -0.03
CA ASP A 34 3.88 5.63 -1.10
C ASP A 34 5.31 6.16 -1.05
N VAL A 35 6.29 5.27 -1.06
CA VAL A 35 7.70 5.62 -0.89
C VAL A 35 8.59 5.24 -2.08
N TYR A 36 8.02 4.71 -3.16
CA TYR A 36 8.71 4.48 -4.44
C TYR A 36 10.05 3.73 -4.30
N GLY A 37 10.10 2.65 -3.53
CA GLY A 37 11.31 1.83 -3.35
C GLY A 37 12.39 2.46 -2.47
N THR A 38 12.20 3.69 -1.99
CA THR A 38 13.28 4.45 -1.33
C THR A 38 13.73 3.87 -0.01
N ILE A 39 12.90 3.14 0.72
CA ILE A 39 13.30 2.44 1.94
C ILE A 39 14.28 1.31 1.61
N GLY A 40 13.98 0.50 0.60
CA GLY A 40 14.87 -0.55 0.12
C GLY A 40 16.25 0.00 -0.25
N VAL A 41 16.28 1.10 -1.01
CA VAL A 41 17.53 1.78 -1.39
C VAL A 41 18.29 2.29 -0.17
N ALA A 42 17.62 2.95 0.76
CA ALA A 42 18.25 3.52 1.97
C ALA A 42 18.94 2.46 2.84
N PHE A 43 18.39 1.26 2.87
CA PHE A 43 18.90 0.16 3.71
C PHE A 43 19.54 -0.98 2.90
N ASN A 44 19.94 -0.73 1.64
CA ASN A 44 20.62 -1.69 0.75
C ASN A 44 19.84 -3.02 0.61
N GLN A 45 18.53 -2.97 0.51
CA GLN A 45 17.60 -4.12 0.43
C GLN A 45 17.70 -5.11 1.61
N ASP A 46 18.34 -4.72 2.71
CA ASP A 46 18.46 -5.54 3.92
C ASP A 46 17.11 -5.61 4.66
N ILE A 47 16.49 -6.77 4.70
CA ILE A 47 15.17 -7.01 5.27
C ILE A 47 15.12 -6.65 6.76
N ALA A 48 16.14 -7.02 7.53
CA ALA A 48 16.14 -6.77 8.97
C ALA A 48 16.23 -5.27 9.29
N LYS A 49 17.06 -4.53 8.54
CA LYS A 49 17.19 -3.08 8.70
C LYS A 49 15.94 -2.33 8.25
N GLN A 50 15.31 -2.79 7.16
CA GLN A 50 14.02 -2.23 6.73
C GLN A 50 12.94 -2.45 7.81
N ALA A 51 12.86 -3.65 8.39
CA ALA A 51 11.94 -3.93 9.48
C ALA A 51 12.22 -3.08 10.72
N ASP A 52 13.50 -2.92 11.12
CA ASP A 52 13.89 -2.00 12.20
C ASP A 52 13.41 -0.58 11.95
N TYR A 53 13.60 -0.08 10.74
CA TYR A 53 13.18 1.24 10.35
C TYR A 53 11.64 1.38 10.35
N LEU A 54 10.92 0.41 9.78
CA LEU A 54 9.45 0.39 9.75
C LEU A 54 8.86 0.39 11.18
N ALA A 55 9.48 -0.29 12.13
CA ALA A 55 9.10 -0.20 13.53
C ALA A 55 9.22 1.24 14.08
N THR A 56 10.22 2.01 13.65
CA THR A 56 10.33 3.41 14.06
C THR A 56 9.28 4.31 13.40
N LEU A 57 8.81 3.97 12.21
CA LEU A 57 7.69 4.67 11.55
C LEU A 57 6.35 4.35 12.23
N GLU A 58 6.14 3.09 12.64
CA GLU A 58 4.98 2.70 13.44
C GLU A 58 4.87 3.56 14.70
N GLU A 59 5.95 3.69 15.48
CA GLU A 59 5.98 4.53 16.68
C GLU A 59 5.70 6.01 16.36
N ALA A 60 6.22 6.53 15.25
CA ALA A 60 6.00 7.91 14.83
C ALA A 60 4.55 8.16 14.38
N ALA A 61 3.87 7.16 13.83
CA ALA A 61 2.50 7.25 13.36
C ALA A 61 1.46 7.19 14.49
N LYS A 62 1.81 6.66 15.65
CA LYS A 62 0.85 6.48 16.76
C LYS A 62 0.09 7.77 17.09
N PRO A 63 -1.24 7.65 17.35
CA PRO A 63 -2.03 6.42 17.52
C PRO A 63 -2.61 5.83 16.23
N PHE A 64 -2.23 6.35 15.06
CA PHE A 64 -2.80 5.97 13.77
C PHE A 64 -2.13 4.73 13.18
N HIS A 65 -2.90 3.96 12.43
CA HIS A 65 -2.37 2.83 11.67
C HIS A 65 -1.61 3.32 10.43
N LEU A 66 -0.54 2.62 10.05
CA LEU A 66 0.35 3.01 8.95
C LEU A 66 0.39 1.92 7.86
N ARG A 67 0.21 2.35 6.61
CA ARG A 67 0.49 1.59 5.41
C ARG A 67 1.66 2.21 4.66
N ILE A 68 2.59 1.39 4.22
CA ILE A 68 3.71 1.80 3.38
C ILE A 68 3.60 1.08 2.04
N GLU A 69 3.37 1.86 0.99
CA GLU A 69 3.30 1.38 -0.39
C GLU A 69 4.69 1.44 -1.02
N GLY A 70 5.03 0.43 -1.82
CA GLY A 70 6.29 0.37 -2.54
C GLY A 70 7.53 0.49 -1.65
N PRO A 71 7.68 -0.27 -0.54
CA PRO A 71 8.83 -0.10 0.36
C PRO A 71 10.17 -0.37 -0.32
N MET A 72 10.17 -1.24 -1.33
CA MET A 72 11.35 -1.66 -2.09
C MET A 72 11.01 -1.88 -3.55
N ASP A 73 12.02 -1.77 -4.41
CA ASP A 73 12.02 -2.22 -5.80
C ASP A 73 13.37 -2.91 -6.07
N VAL A 74 13.32 -4.16 -6.51
CA VAL A 74 14.51 -5.00 -6.78
C VAL A 74 14.68 -5.33 -8.26
N GLU A 75 14.03 -4.57 -9.14
CA GLU A 75 14.21 -4.57 -10.60
C GLU A 75 13.83 -5.86 -11.35
N GLU A 76 13.31 -6.88 -10.65
CA GLU A 76 12.79 -8.13 -11.25
C GLU A 76 11.55 -8.62 -10.51
N ARG A 77 10.56 -9.14 -11.27
CA ARG A 77 9.26 -9.55 -10.72
C ARG A 77 9.37 -10.64 -9.65
N GLU A 78 10.07 -11.73 -9.95
CA GLU A 78 10.21 -12.86 -9.03
C GLU A 78 11.00 -12.48 -7.78
N ALA A 79 12.08 -11.72 -7.96
CA ALA A 79 12.87 -11.21 -6.85
C ALA A 79 12.09 -10.21 -5.99
N GLN A 80 11.24 -9.37 -6.60
CA GLN A 80 10.34 -8.46 -5.88
C GLN A 80 9.34 -9.23 -5.01
N VAL A 81 8.69 -10.26 -5.57
CA VAL A 81 7.77 -11.12 -4.83
C VAL A 81 8.46 -11.77 -3.64
N GLU A 82 9.65 -12.33 -3.82
CA GLU A 82 10.41 -12.98 -2.75
C GLU A 82 10.85 -11.98 -1.67
N ALA A 83 11.39 -10.83 -2.07
CA ALA A 83 11.87 -9.81 -1.14
C ALA A 83 10.71 -9.20 -0.32
N LEU A 84 9.62 -8.83 -0.98
CA LEU A 84 8.47 -8.25 -0.30
C LEU A 84 7.76 -9.27 0.60
N SER A 85 7.66 -10.54 0.18
CA SER A 85 7.16 -11.65 0.99
C SER A 85 8.01 -11.85 2.25
N ALA A 86 9.35 -11.79 2.12
CA ALA A 86 10.27 -11.90 3.23
C ALA A 86 10.13 -10.73 4.23
N LEU A 87 9.99 -9.49 3.72
CA LEU A 87 9.78 -8.32 4.58
C LEU A 87 8.43 -8.40 5.30
N THR A 88 7.36 -8.79 4.60
CA THR A 88 6.03 -8.98 5.19
C THR A 88 6.07 -10.00 6.33
N ALA A 89 6.65 -11.17 6.07
CA ALA A 89 6.80 -12.21 7.08
C ALA A 89 7.66 -11.77 8.28
N GLU A 90 8.69 -10.94 8.06
CA GLU A 90 9.53 -10.41 9.15
C GLU A 90 8.77 -9.42 10.01
N LEU A 91 7.94 -8.55 9.43
CA LEU A 91 7.08 -7.64 10.20
C LEU A 91 6.09 -8.43 11.06
N ASP A 92 5.39 -9.41 10.47
CA ASP A 92 4.44 -10.27 11.16
C ASP A 92 5.10 -11.02 12.33
N ARG A 93 6.25 -11.65 12.07
CA ARG A 93 7.01 -12.38 13.08
C ARG A 93 7.44 -11.51 14.27
N ARG A 94 7.74 -10.23 14.01
CA ARG A 94 8.17 -9.26 15.02
C ARG A 94 7.01 -8.52 15.69
N GLY A 95 5.78 -8.68 15.20
CA GLY A 95 4.61 -7.96 15.69
C GLY A 95 4.65 -6.47 15.38
N ILE A 96 5.30 -6.05 14.28
CA ILE A 96 5.34 -4.68 13.79
C ILE A 96 4.05 -4.43 13.02
N ASN A 97 3.21 -3.53 13.51
CA ASN A 97 1.88 -3.27 12.96
C ASN A 97 1.93 -2.19 11.85
N VAL A 98 2.74 -2.45 10.82
CA VAL A 98 2.77 -1.67 9.58
C VAL A 98 2.33 -2.58 8.45
N GLU A 99 1.29 -2.18 7.71
CA GLU A 99 0.87 -2.91 6.52
C GLU A 99 1.71 -2.47 5.30
N LEU A 100 2.26 -3.43 4.59
CA LEU A 100 2.96 -3.21 3.31
C LEU A 100 1.98 -3.33 2.15
N VAL A 101 2.06 -2.39 1.22
CA VAL A 101 1.25 -2.39 -0.01
C VAL A 101 2.17 -2.69 -1.20
N ALA A 102 1.85 -3.77 -1.91
CA ALA A 102 2.54 -4.11 -3.14
C ALA A 102 2.04 -3.22 -4.29
N ASP A 103 2.94 -2.53 -4.95
CA ASP A 103 2.68 -1.66 -6.11
C ASP A 103 3.49 -2.12 -7.32
N GLU A 104 4.82 -2.10 -7.24
CA GLU A 104 5.69 -2.46 -8.33
C GLU A 104 5.54 -3.94 -8.71
N TRP A 105 5.56 -4.23 -10.01
CA TRP A 105 5.39 -5.57 -10.58
C TRP A 105 4.00 -6.21 -10.40
N CYS A 106 3.00 -5.48 -9.86
CA CYS A 106 1.60 -5.89 -9.72
C CYS A 106 0.73 -5.32 -10.86
N ASN A 107 1.07 -5.60 -12.12
CA ASN A 107 0.45 -4.90 -13.26
C ASN A 107 -0.59 -5.75 -14.02
N THR A 108 -0.60 -7.07 -13.83
CA THR A 108 -1.55 -7.98 -14.48
C THR A 108 -2.35 -8.76 -13.44
N LEU A 109 -3.45 -9.40 -13.87
CA LEU A 109 -4.23 -10.28 -13.00
C LEU A 109 -3.39 -11.44 -12.47
N GLU A 110 -2.50 -11.98 -13.29
CA GLU A 110 -1.58 -13.07 -12.93
C GLU A 110 -0.57 -12.60 -11.88
N ASP A 111 -0.06 -11.37 -12.00
CA ASP A 111 0.84 -10.80 -10.99
C ASP A 111 0.12 -10.63 -9.66
N ILE A 112 -1.08 -10.04 -9.66
CA ILE A 112 -1.89 -9.85 -8.46
C ILE A 112 -2.11 -11.19 -7.75
N LYS A 113 -2.46 -12.24 -8.49
CA LYS A 113 -2.62 -13.59 -7.94
C LYS A 113 -1.32 -14.13 -7.34
N LEU A 114 -0.19 -13.93 -8.03
CA LEU A 114 1.12 -14.37 -7.55
C LEU A 114 1.49 -13.67 -6.24
N PHE A 115 1.33 -12.34 -6.15
CA PHE A 115 1.59 -11.58 -4.93
C PHE A 115 0.68 -12.02 -3.78
N ALA A 116 -0.61 -12.22 -4.05
CA ALA A 116 -1.56 -12.72 -3.05
C ALA A 116 -1.20 -14.13 -2.55
N ASP A 117 -0.87 -15.06 -3.45
CA ASP A 117 -0.49 -16.43 -3.10
C ASP A 117 0.80 -16.50 -2.26
N LYS A 118 1.74 -15.62 -2.53
CA LYS A 118 3.02 -15.52 -1.83
C LYS A 118 2.98 -14.64 -0.58
N LYS A 119 1.84 -13.98 -0.31
CA LYS A 119 1.72 -12.98 0.74
C LYS A 119 2.80 -11.90 0.64
N ALA A 120 3.08 -11.48 -0.59
CA ALA A 120 4.01 -10.41 -0.88
C ALA A 120 3.31 -9.05 -0.69
N GLY A 121 3.29 -8.60 0.56
CA GLY A 121 2.50 -7.47 1.05
C GLY A 121 1.25 -7.91 1.81
N HIS A 122 0.76 -7.05 2.67
CA HIS A 122 -0.53 -7.20 3.37
C HIS A 122 -1.68 -6.74 2.49
N VAL A 123 -1.38 -5.83 1.56
CA VAL A 123 -2.31 -5.24 0.59
C VAL A 123 -1.66 -5.26 -0.79
N VAL A 124 -2.45 -5.48 -1.82
CA VAL A 124 -2.01 -5.44 -3.22
C VAL A 124 -2.74 -4.32 -3.93
N GLN A 125 -2.00 -3.47 -4.65
CA GLN A 125 -2.59 -2.45 -5.52
C GLN A 125 -3.14 -3.08 -6.79
N ILE A 126 -4.37 -2.69 -7.14
CA ILE A 126 -5.07 -3.12 -8.36
C ILE A 126 -5.22 -1.92 -9.28
N LYS A 127 -4.32 -1.79 -10.26
CA LYS A 127 -4.29 -0.71 -11.26
C LYS A 127 -5.34 -0.95 -12.33
N THR A 128 -6.56 -0.49 -12.09
CA THR A 128 -7.75 -0.90 -12.83
C THR A 128 -7.69 -0.67 -14.34
N PRO A 129 -7.18 0.46 -14.88
CA PRO A 129 -7.05 0.65 -16.32
C PRO A 129 -6.10 -0.35 -16.99
N ASP A 130 -5.16 -0.92 -16.25
CA ASP A 130 -4.11 -1.77 -16.79
C ASP A 130 -4.54 -3.25 -16.89
N LEU A 131 -5.64 -3.63 -16.22
CA LEU A 131 -6.15 -5.01 -16.20
C LEU A 131 -6.97 -5.41 -17.43
N GLY A 132 -7.25 -4.49 -18.35
CA GLY A 132 -7.89 -4.75 -19.63
C GLY A 132 -9.42 -4.91 -19.59
N GLY A 133 -10.03 -5.19 -18.45
CA GLY A 133 -11.49 -5.34 -18.37
C GLY A 133 -12.02 -5.39 -16.94
N VAL A 134 -13.28 -4.97 -16.78
CA VAL A 134 -13.97 -4.91 -15.48
C VAL A 134 -14.08 -6.28 -14.78
N ASN A 135 -14.18 -7.36 -15.54
CA ASN A 135 -14.18 -8.72 -14.99
C ASN A 135 -12.86 -9.05 -14.30
N ASN A 136 -11.73 -8.61 -14.86
CA ASN A 136 -10.42 -8.84 -14.26
C ASN A 136 -10.24 -8.04 -12.96
N ILE A 137 -10.80 -6.83 -12.88
CA ILE A 137 -10.81 -6.02 -11.67
C ILE A 137 -11.59 -6.75 -10.56
N ALA A 138 -12.81 -7.18 -10.87
CA ALA A 138 -13.63 -7.94 -9.92
C ALA A 138 -12.94 -9.24 -9.47
N GLU A 139 -12.37 -10.00 -10.42
CA GLU A 139 -11.64 -11.22 -10.11
C GLU A 139 -10.42 -10.96 -9.21
N ALA A 140 -9.65 -9.91 -9.48
CA ALA A 140 -8.50 -9.54 -8.66
C ALA A 140 -8.91 -9.25 -7.20
N VAL A 141 -9.95 -8.43 -6.99
CA VAL A 141 -10.45 -8.12 -5.65
C VAL A 141 -10.94 -9.37 -4.92
N LEU A 142 -11.77 -10.17 -5.58
CA LEU A 142 -12.33 -11.39 -4.99
C LEU A 142 -11.24 -12.42 -4.67
N TYR A 143 -10.23 -12.54 -5.52
CA TYR A 143 -9.08 -13.42 -5.27
C TYR A 143 -8.27 -12.97 -4.06
N CYS A 144 -7.96 -11.68 -3.95
CA CYS A 144 -7.29 -11.14 -2.76
C CYS A 144 -8.10 -11.43 -1.49
N ASN A 145 -9.42 -11.21 -1.52
CA ASN A 145 -10.30 -11.50 -0.38
C ASN A 145 -10.26 -12.99 0.01
N GLU A 146 -10.29 -13.91 -0.98
CA GLU A 146 -10.18 -15.35 -0.74
C GLU A 146 -8.86 -15.73 -0.06
N LYS A 147 -7.76 -15.04 -0.42
CA LYS A 147 -6.43 -15.28 0.16
C LYS A 147 -6.21 -14.55 1.49
N GLY A 148 -7.16 -13.72 1.94
CA GLY A 148 -7.01 -12.91 3.14
C GLY A 148 -5.99 -11.77 2.98
N ILE A 149 -5.81 -11.29 1.75
CA ILE A 149 -4.96 -10.15 1.40
C ILE A 149 -5.86 -8.95 1.11
N GLY A 150 -5.48 -7.78 1.60
CA GLY A 150 -6.19 -6.54 1.29
C GLY A 150 -6.06 -6.16 -0.19
N SER A 151 -7.08 -5.54 -0.75
CA SER A 151 -7.03 -4.98 -2.10
C SER A 151 -7.18 -3.46 -2.06
N TYR A 152 -6.27 -2.77 -2.71
CA TYR A 152 -6.27 -1.33 -2.91
C TYR A 152 -6.51 -1.04 -4.39
N VAL A 153 -7.68 -0.49 -4.72
CA VAL A 153 -8.17 -0.39 -6.11
C VAL A 153 -8.05 1.04 -6.61
N GLY A 154 -7.50 1.21 -7.80
CA GLY A 154 -7.22 2.52 -8.39
C GLY A 154 -5.77 2.96 -8.20
N GLY A 155 -5.51 4.25 -8.34
CA GLY A 155 -4.20 4.82 -8.02
C GLY A 155 -3.22 4.93 -9.18
N THR A 156 -3.60 4.61 -10.41
CA THR A 156 -2.76 4.81 -11.60
C THR A 156 -2.97 6.20 -12.21
N CYS A 157 -1.90 6.77 -12.77
CA CYS A 157 -1.97 8.03 -13.53
C CYS A 157 -2.83 7.94 -14.80
N ASN A 158 -3.18 6.73 -15.25
CA ASN A 158 -4.05 6.48 -16.41
C ASN A 158 -5.55 6.63 -16.09
N GLU A 159 -5.91 6.81 -14.81
CA GLU A 159 -7.29 7.01 -14.41
C GLU A 159 -7.89 8.29 -15.01
N THR A 160 -9.15 8.18 -15.40
CA THR A 160 -10.02 9.30 -15.76
C THR A 160 -11.17 9.37 -14.77
N ASN A 161 -11.93 10.47 -14.73
CA ASN A 161 -13.11 10.58 -13.88
C ASN A 161 -14.09 9.41 -14.14
N ARG A 162 -14.22 9.01 -15.42
CA ARG A 162 -15.10 7.90 -15.80
C ARG A 162 -14.59 6.54 -15.32
N SER A 163 -13.31 6.27 -15.48
CA SER A 163 -12.73 5.01 -14.98
C SER A 163 -12.74 4.96 -13.46
N ALA A 164 -12.48 6.07 -12.78
CA ALA A 164 -12.54 6.16 -11.32
C ALA A 164 -13.94 5.85 -10.77
N GLU A 165 -15.01 6.38 -11.41
CA GLU A 165 -16.40 6.06 -11.07
C GLU A 165 -16.68 4.55 -11.20
N VAL A 166 -16.29 3.95 -12.31
CA VAL A 166 -16.48 2.50 -12.57
C VAL A 166 -15.68 1.69 -11.56
N THR A 167 -14.41 2.04 -11.34
CA THR A 167 -13.52 1.41 -10.37
C THR A 167 -14.10 1.42 -8.96
N THR A 168 -14.59 2.57 -8.50
CA THR A 168 -15.19 2.72 -7.17
C THR A 168 -16.41 1.82 -7.01
N ASN A 169 -17.30 1.78 -8.02
CA ASN A 169 -18.48 0.91 -7.97
C ASN A 169 -18.12 -0.58 -7.90
N ILE A 170 -17.13 -1.01 -8.68
CA ILE A 170 -16.66 -2.41 -8.65
C ILE A 170 -16.00 -2.73 -7.31
N ALA A 171 -15.14 -1.84 -6.82
CA ALA A 171 -14.45 -2.02 -5.54
C ALA A 171 -15.44 -2.17 -4.38
N MET A 172 -16.46 -1.32 -4.33
CA MET A 172 -17.53 -1.42 -3.33
C MET A 172 -18.35 -2.72 -3.48
N ALA A 173 -18.70 -3.11 -4.70
CA ALA A 173 -19.47 -4.33 -4.95
C ALA A 173 -18.70 -5.61 -4.60
N CYS A 174 -17.38 -5.62 -4.79
CA CYS A 174 -16.51 -6.78 -4.52
C CYS A 174 -15.88 -6.77 -3.12
N GLY A 175 -16.08 -5.72 -2.33
CA GLY A 175 -15.55 -5.61 -0.97
C GLY A 175 -14.05 -5.35 -0.93
N ALA A 176 -13.54 -4.44 -1.76
CA ALA A 176 -12.17 -3.99 -1.69
C ALA A 176 -11.90 -3.27 -0.36
N LEU A 177 -10.67 -3.38 0.13
CA LEU A 177 -10.24 -2.76 1.38
C LEU A 177 -10.15 -1.23 1.26
N GLN A 178 -9.67 -0.74 0.11
CA GLN A 178 -9.40 0.69 -0.12
C GLN A 178 -9.61 1.04 -1.59
N VAL A 179 -10.01 2.28 -1.83
CA VAL A 179 -10.11 2.87 -3.17
C VAL A 179 -9.36 4.19 -3.19
N LEU A 180 -8.60 4.43 -4.25
CA LEU A 180 -8.10 5.75 -4.62
C LEU A 180 -8.75 6.15 -5.94
N ALA A 181 -9.53 7.22 -5.95
CA ALA A 181 -10.25 7.64 -7.14
C ALA A 181 -9.28 8.04 -8.25
N LYS A 182 -8.37 8.98 -7.96
CA LYS A 182 -7.34 9.40 -8.92
C LYS A 182 -6.15 10.05 -8.23
N PRO A 183 -4.90 9.68 -8.56
CA PRO A 183 -3.71 10.38 -8.09
C PRO A 183 -3.72 11.84 -8.55
N GLY A 184 -3.31 12.75 -7.65
CA GLY A 184 -3.16 14.16 -7.96
C GLY A 184 -4.47 14.97 -8.04
N MET A 185 -5.61 14.35 -7.74
CA MET A 185 -6.87 15.09 -7.56
C MET A 185 -6.97 15.65 -6.14
N GLY A 186 -7.55 16.84 -6.01
CA GLY A 186 -7.95 17.37 -4.71
C GLY A 186 -9.18 16.66 -4.15
N VAL A 187 -9.48 16.91 -2.88
CA VAL A 187 -10.64 16.31 -2.20
C VAL A 187 -11.96 16.63 -2.90
N ASP A 188 -12.07 17.84 -3.48
CA ASP A 188 -13.28 18.31 -4.12
C ASP A 188 -13.47 17.75 -5.55
N GLU A 189 -12.42 17.20 -6.17
CA GLU A 189 -12.42 16.62 -7.50
C GLU A 189 -12.45 15.09 -7.50
N GLY A 190 -12.17 14.48 -6.36
CA GLY A 190 -12.03 13.01 -6.19
C GLY A 190 -13.31 12.23 -5.93
#